data_a76eb8bc6bd265e045642c5244fbb50a
#
_entry.id   a76eb8bc6bd265e045642c5244fbb50a
#
_cell.length_a   1.000
_cell.length_b   1.000
_cell.length_c   1.000
_cell.angle_alpha   90.00
_cell.angle_beta   90.00
_cell.angle_gamma   90.00
#
_symmetry.space_group_name_H-M   'P 1'
#
loop_
_entity.id
_entity.type
_entity.pdbx_description
1 polymer ?
#
loop_
_entity_poly.entity_id
_entity_poly.type
_entity_poly.pdbx_seq_one_letter_code
_entity_poly.pdbx_strand_id
1 'polypeptide(L)'
;DGSSNIDVNVSIGTIFSVLRAPASASGREITEQDFLQPGTTQVVAGYAIYGPQTMLVLTIGQGVVAFTLDREMGSWILTSDNIKIPEDTKEFAINMSNMRHWAPPVRKYIDECLEGKAGPRGKDFNMRWIASMVADVHRLITRGGIFMYPWDSREPSKPGKLRLMYEANPMSMLVEQAGGAAT
;
A
#
# COMPACT_ATOMS: atom_id res chain seq x y z
N ASP A 1 5.85 -6.47 6.89
CA ASP A 1 5.65 -5.03 7.03
C ASP A 1 5.15 -4.69 8.43
N GLY A 2 5.57 -3.51 8.93
CA GLY A 2 5.14 -3.02 10.24
C GLY A 2 5.79 -3.69 11.45
N SER A 3 6.94 -4.36 11.31
CA SER A 3 7.58 -5.13 12.39
C SER A 3 7.87 -4.31 13.66
N SER A 4 8.07 -3.01 13.54
CA SER A 4 8.22 -2.09 14.67
C SER A 4 6.95 -1.91 15.51
N ASN A 5 5.84 -2.49 15.08
CA ASN A 5 4.54 -2.43 15.76
C ASN A 5 4.14 -3.75 16.42
N ILE A 6 5.01 -4.77 16.39
CA ILE A 6 4.69 -6.09 16.94
C ILE A 6 4.54 -6.03 18.47
N ASP A 7 5.45 -5.36 19.13
CA ASP A 7 5.51 -5.23 20.59
C ASP A 7 4.35 -4.40 21.17
N VAL A 8 3.76 -3.51 20.36
CA VAL A 8 2.62 -2.69 20.74
C VAL A 8 1.27 -3.21 20.20
N ASN A 9 1.27 -4.43 19.64
CA ASN A 9 0.08 -5.13 19.16
C ASN A 9 -0.75 -4.39 18.11
N VAL A 10 -0.11 -3.63 17.23
CA VAL A 10 -0.75 -3.01 16.06
C VAL A 10 -0.73 -4.00 14.90
N SER A 11 -1.73 -3.92 14.02
CA SER A 11 -1.81 -4.77 12.82
C SER A 11 -0.56 -4.65 11.96
N ILE A 12 0.01 -5.79 11.65
CA ILE A 12 1.19 -5.95 10.78
C ILE A 12 0.84 -6.85 9.60
N GLY A 13 1.77 -7.07 8.68
CA GLY A 13 1.49 -7.97 7.56
C GLY A 13 2.70 -8.40 6.78
N THR A 14 2.44 -9.26 5.81
CA THR A 14 3.42 -9.74 4.84
C THR A 14 3.01 -9.27 3.46
N ILE A 15 3.91 -8.59 2.75
CA ILE A 15 3.69 -8.14 1.36
C ILE A 15 4.48 -9.07 0.46
N PHE A 16 3.91 -9.43 -0.68
CA PHE A 16 4.57 -10.27 -1.68
C PHE A 16 4.29 -9.79 -3.10
N SER A 17 5.23 -10.11 -3.97
CA SER A 17 5.15 -9.91 -5.42
C SER A 17 5.67 -11.14 -6.12
N VAL A 18 5.06 -11.52 -7.22
CA VAL A 18 5.49 -12.62 -8.07
C VAL A 18 5.87 -12.08 -9.44
N LEU A 19 7.06 -12.40 -9.87
CA LEU A 19 7.62 -12.05 -11.17
C LEU A 19 7.84 -13.31 -11.99
N ARG A 20 7.77 -13.22 -13.32
CA ARG A 20 8.21 -14.31 -14.17
C ARG A 20 9.73 -14.39 -14.17
N ALA A 21 10.27 -15.59 -14.11
CA ALA A 21 11.70 -15.79 -14.36
C ALA A 21 12.06 -15.26 -15.76
N PRO A 22 13.10 -14.43 -15.90
CA PRO A 22 13.51 -13.96 -17.22
C PRO A 22 14.02 -15.11 -18.09
N ALA A 23 13.86 -15.00 -19.39
CA ALA A 23 14.31 -16.04 -20.34
C ALA A 23 15.82 -16.35 -20.20
N SER A 24 16.62 -15.35 -19.82
CA SER A 24 18.05 -15.49 -19.53
C SER A 24 18.37 -16.39 -18.33
N ALA A 25 17.38 -16.70 -17.50
CA ALA A 25 17.51 -17.59 -16.36
C ALA A 25 17.23 -19.08 -16.70
N SER A 26 16.88 -19.38 -17.96
CA SER A 26 16.61 -20.74 -18.38
C SER A 26 17.85 -21.63 -18.20
N GLY A 27 17.69 -22.74 -17.46
CA GLY A 27 18.77 -23.71 -17.21
C GLY A 27 19.78 -23.34 -16.11
N ARG A 28 19.54 -22.25 -15.36
CA ARG A 28 20.34 -21.87 -14.18
C ARG A 28 19.45 -21.53 -12.98
N GLU A 29 20.06 -21.45 -11.82
CA GLU A 29 19.39 -20.94 -10.63
C GLU A 29 19.06 -19.43 -10.75
N ILE A 30 17.96 -19.02 -10.13
CA ILE A 30 17.53 -17.64 -10.02
C ILE A 30 18.46 -16.90 -9.05
N THR A 31 18.87 -15.71 -9.43
CA THR A 31 19.72 -14.82 -8.65
C THR A 31 19.01 -13.54 -8.27
N GLU A 32 19.56 -12.74 -7.38
CA GLU A 32 19.00 -11.43 -6.99
C GLU A 32 18.78 -10.50 -8.19
N GLN A 33 19.66 -10.56 -9.19
CA GLN A 33 19.55 -9.74 -10.41
C GLN A 33 18.29 -10.04 -11.21
N ASP A 34 17.77 -11.25 -11.14
CA ASP A 34 16.55 -11.66 -11.85
C ASP A 34 15.28 -11.02 -11.27
N PHE A 35 15.35 -10.50 -10.04
CA PHE A 35 14.26 -9.75 -9.42
C PHE A 35 14.28 -8.25 -9.77
N LEU A 36 15.36 -7.73 -10.34
CA LEU A 36 15.47 -6.32 -10.72
C LEU A 36 14.72 -6.04 -12.03
N GLN A 37 13.41 -6.23 -11.99
CA GLN A 37 12.50 -6.04 -13.11
C GLN A 37 11.59 -4.82 -12.87
N PRO A 38 11.08 -4.17 -13.93
CA PRO A 38 10.07 -3.12 -13.79
C PRO A 38 8.83 -3.62 -13.02
N GLY A 39 8.26 -2.78 -12.16
CA GLY A 39 7.05 -3.13 -11.40
C GLY A 39 5.85 -3.52 -12.27
N THR A 40 5.82 -3.07 -13.52
CA THR A 40 4.80 -3.43 -14.52
C THR A 40 4.87 -4.87 -15.01
N THR A 41 5.94 -5.61 -14.69
CA THR A 41 6.09 -7.04 -15.06
C THR A 41 5.57 -8.01 -14.00
N GLN A 42 5.08 -7.49 -12.88
CA GLN A 42 4.45 -8.31 -11.84
C GLN A 42 3.28 -9.10 -12.43
N VAL A 43 3.19 -10.39 -12.08
CA VAL A 43 2.06 -11.24 -12.45
C VAL A 43 1.09 -11.46 -11.30
N VAL A 44 1.56 -11.36 -10.08
CA VAL A 44 0.76 -11.40 -8.86
C VAL A 44 1.33 -10.41 -7.86
N ALA A 45 0.47 -9.69 -7.19
CA ALA A 45 0.84 -8.89 -6.02
C ALA A 45 -0.19 -9.08 -4.92
N GLY A 46 0.24 -9.02 -3.67
CA GLY A 46 -0.68 -9.18 -2.56
C GLY A 46 -0.04 -8.91 -1.21
N TYR A 47 -0.88 -8.96 -0.21
CA TYR A 47 -0.46 -8.94 1.19
C TYR A 47 -1.36 -9.80 2.06
N ALA A 48 -0.79 -10.35 3.11
CA ALA A 48 -1.54 -10.83 4.26
C ALA A 48 -1.50 -9.76 5.34
N ILE A 49 -2.63 -9.48 5.99
CA ILE A 49 -2.72 -8.58 7.15
C ILE A 49 -3.13 -9.38 8.39
N TYR A 50 -2.40 -9.16 9.46
CA TYR A 50 -2.61 -9.80 10.76
C TYR A 50 -3.18 -8.77 11.73
N GLY A 51 -4.50 -8.71 11.81
CA GLY A 51 -5.26 -7.78 12.63
C GLY A 51 -6.39 -8.48 13.37
N PRO A 52 -7.51 -7.81 13.65
CA PRO A 52 -8.71 -8.43 14.23
C PRO A 52 -9.15 -9.67 13.43
N GLN A 53 -8.99 -9.63 12.12
CA GLN A 53 -9.06 -10.79 11.23
C GLN A 53 -7.72 -10.95 10.51
N THR A 54 -7.39 -12.20 10.15
CA THR A 54 -6.30 -12.47 9.23
C THR A 54 -6.86 -12.52 7.83
N MET A 55 -6.43 -11.62 6.97
CA MET A 55 -6.91 -11.53 5.61
C MET A 55 -5.75 -11.63 4.61
N LEU A 56 -6.05 -12.20 3.45
CA LEU A 56 -5.18 -12.23 2.28
C LEU A 56 -5.86 -11.42 1.18
N VAL A 57 -5.21 -10.36 0.73
CA VAL A 57 -5.67 -9.52 -0.38
C VAL A 57 -4.67 -9.65 -1.52
N LEU A 58 -5.16 -9.97 -2.72
CA LEU A 58 -4.29 -10.18 -3.86
C LEU A 58 -4.93 -9.80 -5.19
N THR A 59 -4.07 -9.59 -6.18
CA THR A 59 -4.42 -9.44 -7.60
C THR A 59 -3.55 -10.33 -8.46
N ILE A 60 -4.15 -10.84 -9.53
CA ILE A 60 -3.46 -11.54 -10.63
C ILE A 60 -3.54 -10.73 -11.93
N GLY A 61 -3.78 -9.40 -11.82
CA GLY A 61 -3.94 -8.49 -12.95
C GLY A 61 -5.37 -8.39 -13.50
N GLN A 62 -6.36 -8.90 -12.79
CA GLN A 62 -7.79 -8.89 -13.18
C GLN A 62 -8.68 -8.47 -12.00
N GLY A 63 -8.43 -7.28 -11.45
CA GLY A 63 -9.10 -6.81 -10.23
C GLY A 63 -8.43 -7.32 -8.95
N VAL A 64 -9.04 -7.04 -7.82
CA VAL A 64 -8.52 -7.38 -6.48
C VAL A 64 -9.54 -8.23 -5.73
N VAL A 65 -9.06 -9.30 -5.12
CA VAL A 65 -9.87 -10.21 -4.30
C VAL A 65 -9.35 -10.27 -2.88
N ALA A 66 -10.24 -10.58 -1.93
CA ALA A 66 -9.86 -10.78 -0.54
C ALA A 66 -10.42 -12.09 0.02
N PHE A 67 -9.59 -12.73 0.81
CA PHE A 67 -9.91 -13.92 1.58
C PHE A 67 -9.74 -13.64 3.06
N THR A 68 -10.60 -14.21 3.88
CA THR A 68 -10.47 -14.20 5.35
C THR A 68 -10.14 -15.61 5.82
N LEU A 69 -9.19 -15.72 6.74
CA LEU A 69 -8.83 -16.99 7.35
C LEU A 69 -9.90 -17.40 8.36
N ASP A 70 -10.56 -18.52 8.10
CA ASP A 70 -11.32 -19.24 9.12
C ASP A 70 -10.33 -19.99 10.01
N ARG A 71 -10.21 -19.55 11.24
CA ARG A 71 -9.24 -20.12 12.20
C ARG A 71 -9.65 -21.49 12.75
N GLU A 72 -10.94 -21.81 12.73
CA GLU A 72 -11.45 -23.10 13.19
C GLU A 72 -11.17 -24.18 12.16
N MET A 73 -11.44 -23.89 10.89
CA MET A 73 -11.23 -24.82 9.81
C MET A 73 -9.82 -24.77 9.19
N GLY A 74 -9.05 -23.74 9.48
CA GLY A 74 -7.75 -23.50 8.84
C GLY A 74 -7.84 -23.20 7.33
N SER A 75 -8.98 -22.71 6.87
CA SER A 75 -9.28 -22.49 5.45
C SER A 75 -9.43 -21.02 5.11
N TRP A 76 -9.08 -20.66 3.87
CA TRP A 76 -9.29 -19.31 3.35
C TRP A 76 -10.66 -19.22 2.67
N ILE A 77 -11.50 -18.30 3.13
CA ILE A 77 -12.83 -18.05 2.58
C ILE A 77 -12.78 -16.78 1.74
N LEU A 78 -13.21 -16.85 0.49
CA LEU A 78 -13.35 -15.67 -0.36
C LEU A 78 -14.44 -14.76 0.23
N THR A 79 -14.03 -13.58 0.71
CA THR A 79 -14.92 -12.61 1.35
C THR A 79 -15.20 -11.39 0.49
N SER A 80 -14.40 -11.17 -0.56
CA SER A 80 -14.66 -10.17 -1.60
C SER A 80 -14.01 -10.61 -2.91
N ASP A 81 -14.80 -10.60 -3.98
CA ASP A 81 -14.39 -11.04 -5.32
C ASP A 81 -14.07 -9.89 -6.29
N ASN A 82 -14.36 -8.65 -5.90
CA ASN A 82 -14.11 -7.47 -6.73
C ASN A 82 -14.01 -6.20 -5.87
N ILE A 83 -12.87 -6.01 -5.24
CA ILE A 83 -12.63 -4.81 -4.44
C ILE A 83 -12.42 -3.61 -5.36
N LYS A 84 -13.15 -2.54 -5.08
CA LYS A 84 -12.99 -1.24 -5.74
C LYS A 84 -12.78 -0.15 -4.70
N ILE A 85 -11.77 0.69 -4.92
CA ILE A 85 -11.52 1.86 -4.09
C ILE A 85 -12.65 2.87 -4.34
N PRO A 86 -13.32 3.37 -3.29
CA PRO A 86 -14.31 4.42 -3.45
C PRO A 86 -13.70 5.70 -4.06
N GLU A 87 -14.37 6.28 -5.05
CA GLU A 87 -13.91 7.49 -5.73
C GLU A 87 -13.92 8.72 -4.82
N ASP A 88 -14.96 8.84 -3.98
CA ASP A 88 -15.05 9.95 -3.02
C ASP A 88 -14.54 9.53 -1.65
N THR A 89 -13.60 10.31 -1.13
CA THR A 89 -12.97 10.04 0.15
C THR A 89 -12.83 11.30 0.99
N LYS A 90 -12.71 11.07 2.30
CA LYS A 90 -12.38 12.10 3.30
C LYS A 90 -11.21 11.68 4.18
N GLU A 91 -10.36 10.77 3.70
CA GLU A 91 -9.24 10.27 4.47
C GLU A 91 -7.91 10.44 3.74
N PHE A 92 -6.88 10.73 4.50
CA PHE A 92 -5.50 10.68 4.04
C PHE A 92 -4.59 10.09 5.13
N ALA A 93 -3.54 9.42 4.70
CA ALA A 93 -2.55 8.79 5.57
C ALA A 93 -1.16 9.32 5.21
N ILE A 94 -0.51 9.97 6.16
CA ILE A 94 0.87 10.45 6.04
C ILE A 94 1.46 10.64 7.43
N ASN A 95 2.77 10.43 7.58
CA ASN A 95 3.45 10.72 8.84
C ASN A 95 3.62 12.23 9.03
N MET A 96 2.69 12.86 9.74
CA MET A 96 2.69 14.30 10.00
C MET A 96 3.94 14.81 10.72
N SER A 97 4.65 13.97 11.46
CA SER A 97 5.90 14.36 12.13
C SER A 97 7.00 14.77 11.15
N ASN A 98 6.88 14.41 9.88
CA ASN A 98 7.81 14.73 8.80
C ASN A 98 7.46 16.05 8.06
N MET A 99 6.39 16.74 8.42
CA MET A 99 5.86 17.92 7.71
C MET A 99 6.92 19.00 7.43
N ARG A 100 7.83 19.23 8.39
CA ARG A 100 8.93 20.21 8.25
C ARG A 100 9.97 19.86 7.18
N HIS A 101 9.95 18.63 6.66
CA HIS A 101 10.91 18.11 5.70
C HIS A 101 10.33 17.86 4.30
N TRP A 102 9.01 18.02 4.14
CA TRP A 102 8.34 17.78 2.87
C TRP A 102 8.63 18.86 1.83
N ALA A 103 8.60 18.44 0.57
CA ALA A 103 8.59 19.36 -0.54
C ALA A 103 7.32 20.25 -0.51
N PRO A 104 7.39 21.50 -1.02
CA PRO A 104 6.27 22.44 -0.97
C PRO A 104 4.94 21.91 -1.54
N PRO A 105 4.91 21.13 -2.65
CA PRO A 105 3.66 20.59 -3.17
C PRO A 105 2.94 19.64 -2.21
N VAL A 106 3.69 18.79 -1.52
CA VAL A 106 3.13 17.85 -0.53
C VAL A 106 2.55 18.63 0.65
N ARG A 107 3.31 19.60 1.15
CA ARG A 107 2.86 20.46 2.24
C ARG A 107 1.58 21.20 1.88
N LYS A 108 1.54 21.81 0.69
CA LYS A 108 0.36 22.50 0.18
C LYS A 108 -0.87 21.60 0.14
N TYR A 109 -0.71 20.36 -0.37
CA TYR A 109 -1.81 19.39 -0.42
C TYR A 109 -2.37 19.08 0.97
N ILE A 110 -1.50 18.88 1.95
CA ILE A 110 -1.92 18.58 3.32
C ILE A 110 -2.56 19.82 3.99
N ASP A 111 -2.00 21.00 3.81
CA ASP A 111 -2.60 22.26 4.33
C ASP A 111 -4.03 22.43 3.78
N GLU A 112 -4.24 22.21 2.48
CA GLU A 112 -5.59 22.23 1.87
C GLU A 112 -6.55 21.19 2.46
N CYS A 113 -6.06 19.99 2.83
CA CYS A 113 -6.88 19.00 3.53
C CYS A 113 -7.26 19.44 4.95
N LEU A 114 -6.34 20.12 5.64
CA LEU A 114 -6.54 20.58 7.01
C LEU A 114 -7.44 21.83 7.10
N GLU A 115 -7.53 22.64 6.06
CA GLU A 115 -8.44 23.79 6.00
C GLU A 115 -9.92 23.40 6.02
N GLY A 116 -10.23 22.14 5.72
CA GLY A 116 -11.58 21.60 5.80
C GLY A 116 -12.54 22.24 4.82
N LYS A 117 -13.80 22.42 5.24
CA LYS A 117 -14.88 22.99 4.41
C LYS A 117 -14.64 24.43 3.99
N ALA A 118 -13.88 25.18 4.76
CA ALA A 118 -13.55 26.57 4.45
C ALA A 118 -12.44 26.71 3.40
N GLY A 119 -11.68 25.65 3.17
CA GLY A 119 -10.58 25.60 2.23
C GLY A 119 -10.98 25.24 0.81
N PRO A 120 -10.02 25.19 -0.11
CA PRO A 120 -10.25 25.00 -1.54
C PRO A 120 -10.86 23.63 -1.89
N ARG A 121 -10.75 22.64 -1.01
CA ARG A 121 -11.33 21.29 -1.21
C ARG A 121 -12.79 21.19 -0.79
N GLY A 122 -13.33 22.16 -0.08
CA GLY A 122 -14.75 22.27 0.28
C GLY A 122 -15.29 21.14 1.17
N LYS A 123 -14.43 20.34 1.79
CA LYS A 123 -14.84 19.25 2.70
C LYS A 123 -13.83 18.98 3.80
N ASP A 124 -14.31 18.43 4.90
CA ASP A 124 -13.48 18.05 6.02
C ASP A 124 -12.80 16.69 5.74
N PHE A 125 -11.49 16.64 5.95
CA PHE A 125 -10.69 15.43 5.83
C PHE A 125 -10.23 14.92 7.19
N ASN A 126 -10.07 13.60 7.31
CA ASN A 126 -9.54 12.95 8.50
C ASN A 126 -8.18 12.33 8.19
N MET A 127 -7.18 12.69 8.96
CA MET A 127 -5.91 11.98 8.93
C MET A 127 -6.04 10.64 9.64
N ARG A 128 -5.59 9.56 8.98
CA ARG A 128 -5.55 8.21 9.51
C ARG A 128 -4.18 7.61 9.22
N TRP A 129 -3.34 7.55 10.23
CA TRP A 129 -1.99 7.01 10.15
C TRP A 129 -1.80 5.89 11.17
N ILE A 130 -1.59 4.66 10.70
CA ILE A 130 -1.42 3.46 11.53
C ILE A 130 0.07 3.17 11.74
N ALA A 131 0.93 3.65 10.86
CA ALA A 131 2.36 3.38 10.82
C ALA A 131 2.73 1.92 10.48
N SER A 132 1.81 1.21 9.87
CA SER A 132 2.02 -0.08 9.22
C SER A 132 1.44 0.05 7.82
N MET A 133 2.27 0.07 6.78
CA MET A 133 1.82 0.37 5.42
C MET A 133 0.74 -0.61 4.95
N VAL A 134 0.86 -1.89 5.27
CA VAL A 134 -0.16 -2.88 4.93
C VAL A 134 -1.52 -2.54 5.53
N ALA A 135 -1.56 -2.02 6.75
CA ALA A 135 -2.80 -1.62 7.41
C ALA A 135 -3.34 -0.30 6.88
N ASP A 136 -2.47 0.68 6.61
CA ASP A 136 -2.83 1.95 6.01
C ASP A 136 -3.40 1.76 4.59
N VAL A 137 -2.74 0.93 3.75
CA VAL A 137 -3.20 0.63 2.39
C VAL A 137 -4.48 -0.22 2.41
N HIS A 138 -4.60 -1.19 3.32
CA HIS A 138 -5.84 -1.97 3.46
C HIS A 138 -7.04 -1.08 3.79
N ARG A 139 -6.85 -0.09 4.67
CA ARG A 139 -7.87 0.90 4.97
C ARG A 139 -8.23 1.74 3.74
N LEU A 140 -7.22 2.18 2.98
CA LEU A 140 -7.40 2.95 1.75
C LEU A 140 -8.21 2.17 0.70
N ILE A 141 -7.83 0.92 0.44
CA ILE A 141 -8.53 0.06 -0.53
C ILE A 141 -10.01 -0.12 -0.13
N THR A 142 -10.29 -0.18 1.18
CA THR A 142 -11.64 -0.40 1.69
C THR A 142 -12.49 0.88 1.75
N ARG A 143 -11.89 2.02 2.11
CA ARG A 143 -12.61 3.26 2.42
C ARG A 143 -12.32 4.42 1.49
N GLY A 144 -11.44 4.23 0.55
CA GLY A 144 -10.89 5.32 -0.24
C GLY A 144 -9.89 6.16 0.56
N GLY A 145 -9.20 7.05 -0.12
CA GLY A 145 -8.23 7.93 0.48
C GLY A 145 -6.91 7.95 -0.27
N ILE A 146 -5.92 8.56 0.33
CA ILE A 146 -4.57 8.59 -0.18
C ILE A 146 -3.58 8.20 0.91
N PHE A 147 -2.68 7.28 0.58
CA PHE A 147 -1.50 6.97 1.38
C PHE A 147 -0.29 7.68 0.77
N MET A 148 0.46 8.39 1.60
CA MET A 148 1.64 9.12 1.15
C MET A 148 2.85 8.83 2.04
N TYR A 149 3.94 8.48 1.40
CA TYR A 149 5.25 8.40 2.05
C TYR A 149 6.29 9.09 1.15
N PRO A 150 6.19 10.43 1.02
CA PRO A 150 6.93 11.19 0.03
C PRO A 150 8.41 11.29 0.37
N TRP A 151 9.19 11.65 -0.62
CA TRP A 151 10.54 12.15 -0.44
C TRP A 151 10.57 13.29 0.58
N ASP A 152 11.63 13.36 1.36
CA ASP A 152 11.90 14.48 2.25
C ASP A 152 13.37 14.93 2.22
N SER A 153 13.61 16.15 2.69
CA SER A 153 14.91 16.83 2.61
C SER A 153 16.02 16.23 3.48
N ARG A 154 15.70 15.29 4.38
CA ARG A 154 16.73 14.64 5.23
C ARG A 154 17.60 13.65 4.47
N GLU A 155 17.05 13.05 3.43
CA GLU A 155 17.75 12.07 2.60
C GLU A 155 17.58 12.41 1.11
N PRO A 156 18.19 13.50 0.64
CA PRO A 156 17.94 14.04 -0.70
C PRO A 156 18.36 13.10 -1.83
N SER A 157 19.27 12.18 -1.56
CA SER A 157 19.72 11.16 -2.53
C SER A 157 18.77 9.97 -2.70
N LYS A 158 17.80 9.79 -1.78
CA LYS A 158 16.83 8.71 -1.85
C LYS A 158 15.57 9.19 -2.56
N PRO A 159 15.15 8.54 -3.66
CA PRO A 159 13.96 8.98 -4.42
C PRO A 159 12.65 8.78 -3.66
N GLY A 160 12.62 7.91 -2.65
CA GLY A 160 11.45 7.62 -1.84
C GLY A 160 11.80 6.89 -0.55
N LYS A 161 10.81 6.68 0.30
CA LYS A 161 10.95 6.02 1.61
C LYS A 161 10.64 4.52 1.53
N LEU A 162 9.80 4.11 0.60
CA LEU A 162 9.37 2.72 0.44
C LEU A 162 10.43 1.92 -0.33
N ARG A 163 10.53 0.65 0.01
CA ARG A 163 11.34 -0.29 -0.75
C ARG A 163 10.62 -0.68 -2.02
N LEU A 164 11.27 -0.45 -3.17
CA LEU A 164 10.62 -0.52 -4.47
C LEU A 164 10.03 -1.90 -4.76
N MET A 165 10.82 -2.98 -4.60
CA MET A 165 10.45 -4.32 -5.09
C MET A 165 9.37 -5.01 -4.26
N TYR A 166 9.34 -4.79 -2.95
CA TYR A 166 8.49 -5.56 -2.04
C TYR A 166 7.58 -4.71 -1.15
N GLU A 167 7.52 -3.40 -1.42
CA GLU A 167 6.54 -2.49 -0.83
C GLU A 167 5.83 -1.67 -1.92
N ALA A 168 6.55 -0.78 -2.61
CA ALA A 168 5.94 0.14 -3.56
C ALA A 168 5.29 -0.58 -4.76
N ASN A 169 6.03 -1.46 -5.45
CA ASN A 169 5.51 -2.14 -6.63
C ASN A 169 4.27 -3.00 -6.34
N PRO A 170 4.26 -3.94 -5.35
CA PRO A 170 3.09 -4.75 -5.09
C PRO A 170 1.88 -3.93 -4.62
N MET A 171 2.08 -2.91 -3.79
CA MET A 171 0.98 -2.06 -3.34
C MET A 171 0.44 -1.19 -4.47
N SER A 172 1.30 -0.68 -5.36
CA SER A 172 0.88 0.05 -6.56
C SER A 172 0.00 -0.81 -7.46
N MET A 173 0.42 -2.04 -7.76
CA MET A 173 -0.38 -2.97 -8.57
C MET A 173 -1.75 -3.22 -7.95
N LEU A 174 -1.82 -3.45 -6.63
CA LEU A 174 -3.09 -3.64 -5.93
C LEU A 174 -3.99 -2.41 -6.02
N VAL A 175 -3.45 -1.22 -5.76
CA VAL A 175 -4.20 0.04 -5.82
C VAL A 175 -4.75 0.28 -7.23
N GLU A 176 -3.93 0.11 -8.26
CA GLU A 176 -4.35 0.30 -9.66
C GLU A 176 -5.40 -0.72 -10.09
N GLN A 177 -5.24 -1.99 -9.74
CA GLN A 177 -6.22 -3.04 -10.02
C GLN A 177 -7.55 -2.85 -9.26
N ALA A 178 -7.51 -2.16 -8.13
CA ALA A 178 -8.70 -1.74 -7.40
C ALA A 178 -9.34 -0.45 -7.94
N GLY A 179 -8.81 0.14 -9.03
CA GLY A 179 -9.34 1.35 -9.67
C GLY A 179 -8.78 2.66 -9.13
N GLY A 180 -7.74 2.61 -8.30
CA GLY A 180 -6.99 3.78 -7.85
C GLY A 180 -5.83 4.11 -8.79
N ALA A 181 -4.91 4.95 -8.32
CA ALA A 181 -3.68 5.32 -9.01
C ALA A 181 -2.50 5.30 -8.04
N ALA A 182 -1.32 4.97 -8.54
CA ALA A 182 -0.07 5.02 -7.80
C ALA A 182 1.02 5.76 -8.60
N THR A 183 1.83 6.58 -7.92
CA THR A 183 2.88 7.40 -8.53
C THR A 183 4.16 7.38 -7.69
#